data_3aa54bd6757ec568b23dc3658bb6768c
#
_entry.id   3aa54bd6757ec568b23dc3658bb6768c
#
_cell.length_a   1.000
_cell.length_b   1.000
_cell.length_c   1.000
_cell.angle_alpha   90.00
_cell.angle_beta   90.00
_cell.angle_gamma   90.00
#
_symmetry.space_group_name_H-M   'P 1'
#
loop_
_entity.id
_entity.type
_entity.pdbx_description
1 polymer ?
#
loop_
_entity_poly.entity_id
_entity_poly.type
_entity_poly.pdbx_seq_one_letter_code
_entity_poly.pdbx_strand_id
1 'polypeptide(L)'
;MTLAALPVDAAWHNAFGRDAVLWSPPHMLAVFGTLALLVGFLGAARPDVPPWILTGLGALLLGSAVVPVLEFETDVPQFRETLYLPVLLAAALFAAMVLRQVLPGPLPVARAVGIYVLVRVAITLGLAGLGRSTPDLPLAILGLAAVDLPWRAAAARYASGAAGVALLLLAASAAGLASVDPGAVALVAVPALVVFLVVVAAQVRRSSRVHGAALLLLVAGAVAVALPPPPAQAHDPGQGRSIAPVTLTGTSDGHGTITITADSANDCAALPPRRLLARRAGQTVTGTLTATGHCRYAGQVRVPGTGRWFVYVQLQPRGFEVEAWLPVDASSANRLVQHRQLYLPAGRTQGARLPGSEVAAGIVLYAMGALLLALIIRQVRGPARTQPVPHSARTRGAATHGGGVGHRQGPGRWGP
;
A
#
# COMPACT_ATOMS: atom_id res chain seq x y z
N MET A 1 -7.74 -12.36 -10.90
CA MET A 1 -7.29 -12.34 -9.49
C MET A 1 -7.82 -11.15 -8.74
N THR A 2 -7.72 -9.92 -9.24
CA THR A 2 -8.31 -8.75 -8.54
C THR A 2 -9.81 -8.92 -8.31
N LEU A 3 -10.57 -9.38 -9.30
CA LEU A 3 -11.99 -9.71 -9.13
C LEU A 3 -12.23 -10.94 -8.24
N ALA A 4 -11.31 -11.91 -8.24
CA ALA A 4 -11.41 -13.08 -7.37
C ALA A 4 -11.12 -12.72 -5.90
N ALA A 5 -10.45 -11.63 -5.61
CA ALA A 5 -10.22 -11.18 -4.24
C ALA A 5 -11.54 -10.84 -3.52
N LEU A 6 -12.56 -10.32 -4.23
CA LEU A 6 -13.85 -9.99 -3.63
C LEU A 6 -14.56 -11.18 -2.97
N PRO A 7 -14.78 -12.34 -3.66
CA PRO A 7 -15.37 -13.49 -3.00
C PRO A 7 -14.46 -14.10 -1.92
N VAL A 8 -13.12 -14.02 -2.09
CA VAL A 8 -12.16 -14.46 -1.06
C VAL A 8 -12.26 -13.58 0.18
N ASP A 9 -12.40 -12.26 0.00
CA ASP A 9 -12.61 -11.31 1.08
C ASP A 9 -13.92 -11.59 1.84
N ALA A 10 -15.01 -11.80 1.12
CA ALA A 10 -16.29 -12.20 1.71
C ALA A 10 -16.18 -13.53 2.50
N ALA A 11 -15.49 -14.52 1.95
CA ALA A 11 -15.25 -15.80 2.62
C ALA A 11 -14.37 -15.64 3.87
N TRP A 12 -13.34 -14.78 3.79
CA TRP A 12 -12.47 -14.43 4.92
C TRP A 12 -13.27 -13.80 6.06
N HIS A 13 -14.11 -12.79 5.74
CA HIS A 13 -14.96 -12.14 6.71
C HIS A 13 -15.96 -13.10 7.37
N ASN A 14 -16.49 -14.04 6.61
CA ASN A 14 -17.38 -15.08 7.16
C ASN A 14 -16.63 -16.05 8.09
N ALA A 15 -15.40 -16.43 7.74
CA ALA A 15 -14.62 -17.39 8.50
C ALA A 15 -13.94 -16.78 9.74
N PHE A 16 -13.35 -15.59 9.59
CA PHE A 16 -12.46 -14.98 10.58
C PHE A 16 -12.95 -13.65 11.15
N GLY A 17 -14.04 -13.09 10.61
CA GLY A 17 -14.57 -11.79 10.95
C GLY A 17 -14.04 -10.69 10.04
N ARG A 18 -14.68 -9.51 10.08
CA ARG A 18 -14.22 -8.36 9.32
C ARG A 18 -12.89 -7.86 9.85
N ASP A 19 -12.02 -7.53 8.94
CA ASP A 19 -10.82 -6.76 9.19
C ASP A 19 -10.95 -5.39 8.50
N ALA A 20 -10.58 -4.34 9.20
CA ALA A 20 -10.57 -2.97 8.66
C ALA A 20 -9.18 -2.58 8.17
N VAL A 21 -8.24 -3.55 8.11
CA VAL A 21 -6.83 -3.27 7.82
C VAL A 21 -6.50 -3.58 6.37
N LEU A 22 -5.71 -2.69 5.74
CA LEU A 22 -5.22 -2.91 4.37
C LEU A 22 -4.31 -4.13 4.26
N TRP A 23 -3.69 -4.54 5.36
CA TRP A 23 -2.79 -5.69 5.42
C TRP A 23 -3.50 -7.02 5.60
N SER A 24 -4.82 -7.07 5.56
CA SER A 24 -5.50 -8.35 5.59
C SER A 24 -5.13 -9.20 4.36
N PRO A 25 -5.05 -10.52 4.52
CA PRO A 25 -4.64 -11.40 3.43
C PRO A 25 -5.45 -11.23 2.14
N PRO A 26 -6.79 -11.10 2.16
CA PRO A 26 -7.56 -10.87 0.95
C PRO A 26 -7.31 -9.50 0.32
N HIS A 27 -7.14 -8.43 1.13
CA HIS A 27 -6.80 -7.11 0.61
C HIS A 27 -5.43 -7.12 -0.06
N MET A 28 -4.43 -7.75 0.56
CA MET A 28 -3.11 -7.88 -0.03
C MET A 28 -3.12 -8.76 -1.29
N LEU A 29 -3.98 -9.77 -1.37
CA LEU A 29 -4.19 -10.53 -2.61
C LEU A 29 -4.71 -9.62 -3.73
N ALA A 30 -5.63 -8.69 -3.43
CA ALA A 30 -6.11 -7.69 -4.38
C ALA A 30 -4.97 -6.76 -4.83
N VAL A 31 -4.13 -6.29 -3.90
CA VAL A 31 -2.95 -5.46 -4.22
C VAL A 31 -1.98 -6.20 -5.15
N PHE A 32 -1.59 -7.44 -4.82
CA PHE A 32 -0.72 -8.25 -5.67
C PHE A 32 -1.35 -8.55 -7.03
N GLY A 33 -2.66 -8.82 -7.08
CA GLY A 33 -3.41 -9.01 -8.32
C GLY A 33 -3.39 -7.77 -9.20
N THR A 34 -3.58 -6.59 -8.61
CA THR A 34 -3.53 -5.30 -9.33
C THR A 34 -2.12 -5.01 -9.84
N LEU A 35 -1.10 -5.23 -9.02
CA LEU A 35 0.30 -5.08 -9.46
C LEU A 35 0.62 -6.02 -10.63
N ALA A 36 0.21 -7.29 -10.54
CA ALA A 36 0.41 -8.27 -11.61
C ALA A 36 -0.29 -7.84 -12.92
N LEU A 37 -1.53 -7.33 -12.81
CA LEU A 37 -2.30 -6.83 -13.95
C LEU A 37 -1.59 -5.63 -14.61
N LEU A 38 -1.15 -4.64 -13.82
CA LEU A 38 -0.46 -3.46 -14.33
C LEU A 38 0.89 -3.79 -14.96
N VAL A 39 1.67 -4.69 -14.34
CA VAL A 39 2.93 -5.18 -14.92
C VAL A 39 2.64 -5.91 -16.24
N GLY A 40 1.59 -6.73 -16.27
CA GLY A 40 1.15 -7.43 -17.49
C GLY A 40 0.78 -6.46 -18.61
N PHE A 41 -0.03 -5.43 -18.34
CA PHE A 41 -0.41 -4.42 -19.31
C PHE A 41 0.80 -3.64 -19.82
N LEU A 42 1.67 -3.17 -18.92
CA LEU A 42 2.89 -2.46 -19.30
C LEU A 42 3.83 -3.33 -20.15
N GLY A 43 3.96 -4.61 -19.80
CA GLY A 43 4.83 -5.55 -20.53
C GLY A 43 4.26 -6.02 -21.86
N ALA A 44 2.93 -6.01 -22.03
CA ALA A 44 2.25 -6.39 -23.27
C ALA A 44 1.93 -5.17 -24.16
N ALA A 45 2.27 -3.96 -23.72
CA ALA A 45 1.99 -2.74 -24.44
C ALA A 45 2.64 -2.74 -25.83
N ARG A 46 1.87 -2.37 -26.83
CA ARG A 46 2.35 -2.26 -28.22
C ARG A 46 3.25 -1.03 -28.36
N PRO A 47 4.17 -1.03 -29.32
CA PRO A 47 5.07 0.12 -29.56
C PRO A 47 4.36 1.41 -29.97
N ASP A 48 3.14 1.32 -30.49
CA ASP A 48 2.31 2.44 -30.91
C ASP A 48 1.49 3.09 -29.78
N VAL A 49 1.53 2.51 -28.56
CA VAL A 49 0.85 3.11 -27.40
C VAL A 49 1.52 4.44 -27.02
N PRO A 50 0.75 5.53 -26.91
CA PRO A 50 1.29 6.83 -26.54
C PRO A 50 2.06 6.79 -25.21
N PRO A 51 3.27 7.40 -25.12
CA PRO A 51 4.10 7.38 -23.91
C PRO A 51 3.40 7.91 -22.65
N TRP A 52 2.47 8.85 -22.78
CA TRP A 52 1.73 9.41 -21.66
C TRP A 52 0.78 8.38 -21.03
N ILE A 53 0.17 7.48 -21.82
CA ILE A 53 -0.66 6.37 -21.31
C ILE A 53 0.23 5.41 -20.50
N LEU A 54 1.37 5.03 -21.07
CA LEU A 54 2.31 4.15 -20.38
C LEU A 54 2.82 4.77 -19.07
N THR A 55 3.10 6.07 -19.07
CA THR A 55 3.51 6.79 -17.86
C THR A 55 2.39 6.84 -16.83
N GLY A 56 1.13 7.04 -17.25
CA GLY A 56 -0.05 6.98 -16.40
C GLY A 56 -0.23 5.61 -15.77
N LEU A 57 -0.12 4.53 -16.55
CA LEU A 57 -0.12 3.16 -16.02
C LEU A 57 1.04 2.90 -15.06
N GLY A 58 2.21 3.50 -15.33
CA GLY A 58 3.36 3.47 -14.42
C GLY A 58 3.09 4.17 -13.10
N ALA A 59 2.41 5.31 -13.11
CA ALA A 59 1.98 6.01 -11.91
C ALA A 59 0.96 5.19 -11.10
N LEU A 60 0.02 4.51 -11.77
CA LEU A 60 -0.91 3.58 -11.14
C LEU A 60 -0.19 2.38 -10.51
N LEU A 61 0.83 1.83 -11.20
CA LEU A 61 1.68 0.77 -10.65
C LEU A 61 2.37 1.22 -9.36
N LEU A 62 2.98 2.42 -9.38
CA LEU A 62 3.60 3.00 -8.20
C LEU A 62 2.58 3.20 -7.07
N GLY A 63 1.42 3.80 -7.37
CA GLY A 63 0.35 4.01 -6.41
C GLY A 63 -0.13 2.70 -5.79
N SER A 64 -0.34 1.65 -6.61
CA SER A 64 -0.74 0.33 -6.13
C SER A 64 0.35 -0.35 -5.27
N ALA A 65 1.62 -0.13 -5.61
CA ALA A 65 2.73 -0.68 -4.83
C ALA A 65 2.83 -0.06 -3.44
N VAL A 66 2.52 1.23 -3.28
CA VAL A 66 2.60 1.93 -1.99
C VAL A 66 1.31 1.88 -1.17
N VAL A 67 0.25 1.25 -1.67
CA VAL A 67 -1.00 1.03 -0.90
C VAL A 67 -0.73 0.50 0.52
N PRO A 68 0.20 -0.44 0.74
CA PRO A 68 0.46 -0.97 2.09
C PRO A 68 0.87 0.08 3.13
N VAL A 69 1.40 1.23 2.73
CA VAL A 69 1.75 2.32 3.66
C VAL A 69 0.68 3.41 3.75
N LEU A 70 -0.39 3.32 2.98
CA LEU A 70 -1.47 4.32 2.95
C LEU A 70 -2.14 4.50 4.33
N GLU A 71 -2.14 3.48 5.17
CA GLU A 71 -2.68 3.56 6.53
C GLU A 71 -1.98 4.65 7.36
N PHE A 72 -0.68 4.82 7.19
CA PHE A 72 0.06 5.90 7.87
C PHE A 72 -0.27 7.28 7.29
N GLU A 73 -0.44 7.37 5.97
CA GLU A 73 -0.79 8.62 5.30
C GLU A 73 -2.23 9.08 5.60
N THR A 74 -3.10 8.16 5.98
CA THR A 74 -4.48 8.46 6.40
C THR A 74 -4.62 8.59 7.92
N ASP A 75 -3.51 8.55 8.65
CA ASP A 75 -3.44 8.57 10.11
C ASP A 75 -4.28 7.46 10.76
N VAL A 76 -4.27 6.26 10.14
CA VAL A 76 -4.92 5.03 10.61
C VAL A 76 -3.89 3.89 10.70
N PRO A 77 -2.73 4.07 11.36
CA PRO A 77 -1.67 3.07 11.32
C PRO A 77 -2.09 1.79 12.06
N GLN A 78 -1.95 0.65 11.41
CA GLN A 78 -2.29 -0.67 11.95
C GLN A 78 -1.05 -1.47 12.37
N PHE A 79 0.12 -1.12 11.89
CA PHE A 79 1.39 -1.76 12.23
C PHE A 79 2.40 -0.76 12.81
N ARG A 80 3.53 -1.28 13.31
CA ARG A 80 4.54 -0.44 13.98
C ARG A 80 5.16 0.56 13.02
N GLU A 81 5.33 1.79 13.46
CA GLU A 81 5.92 2.88 12.68
C GLU A 81 7.32 2.55 12.14
N THR A 82 8.09 1.73 12.87
CA THR A 82 9.40 1.23 12.41
C THR A 82 9.34 0.38 11.13
N LEU A 83 8.17 -0.12 10.74
CA LEU A 83 7.98 -0.87 9.49
C LEU A 83 7.64 0.02 8.29
N TYR A 84 7.24 1.27 8.53
CA TYR A 84 6.83 2.17 7.44
C TYR A 84 7.92 2.33 6.39
N LEU A 85 9.12 2.77 6.77
CA LEU A 85 10.23 2.97 5.84
C LEU A 85 10.66 1.68 5.12
N PRO A 86 10.86 0.53 5.78
CA PRO A 86 11.18 -0.73 5.08
C PRO A 86 10.13 -1.14 4.04
N VAL A 87 8.85 -1.04 4.36
CA VAL A 87 7.76 -1.39 3.44
C VAL A 87 7.69 -0.41 2.28
N LEU A 88 7.81 0.89 2.57
CA LEU A 88 7.85 1.93 1.54
C LEU A 88 9.02 1.72 0.58
N LEU A 89 10.22 1.43 1.09
CA LEU A 89 11.40 1.15 0.26
C LEU A 89 11.21 -0.09 -0.61
N ALA A 90 10.65 -1.17 -0.07
CA ALA A 90 10.36 -2.37 -0.84
C ALA A 90 9.41 -2.07 -2.01
N ALA A 91 8.32 -1.38 -1.73
CA ALA A 91 7.30 -1.00 -2.71
C ALA A 91 7.86 -0.04 -3.78
N ALA A 92 8.54 1.02 -3.34
CA ALA A 92 9.09 2.04 -4.21
C ALA A 92 10.18 1.51 -5.13
N LEU A 93 11.14 0.73 -4.59
CA LEU A 93 12.21 0.13 -5.39
C LEU A 93 11.68 -0.94 -6.35
N PHE A 94 10.69 -1.74 -5.93
CA PHE A 94 10.00 -2.66 -6.83
C PHE A 94 9.40 -1.90 -8.02
N ALA A 95 8.61 -0.86 -7.75
CA ALA A 95 8.00 -0.04 -8.79
C ALA A 95 9.07 0.58 -9.70
N ALA A 96 10.13 1.20 -9.14
CA ALA A 96 11.21 1.78 -9.92
C ALA A 96 11.93 0.77 -10.83
N MET A 97 12.14 -0.46 -10.35
CA MET A 97 12.74 -1.53 -11.16
C MET A 97 11.87 -1.91 -12.36
N VAL A 98 10.55 -1.98 -12.17
CA VAL A 98 9.60 -2.27 -13.26
C VAL A 98 9.53 -1.08 -14.23
N LEU A 99 9.33 0.14 -13.71
CA LEU A 99 9.19 1.35 -14.52
C LEU A 99 10.36 1.58 -15.46
N ARG A 100 11.59 1.39 -14.96
CA ARG A 100 12.81 1.53 -15.78
C ARG A 100 12.96 0.48 -16.87
N GLN A 101 12.26 -0.64 -16.77
CA GLN A 101 12.30 -1.71 -17.77
C GLN A 101 11.22 -1.54 -18.84
N VAL A 102 10.08 -0.96 -18.47
CA VAL A 102 8.88 -0.94 -19.34
C VAL A 102 8.56 0.43 -19.90
N LEU A 103 8.98 1.52 -19.23
CA LEU A 103 8.68 2.87 -19.73
C LEU A 103 9.76 3.36 -20.69
N PRO A 104 9.36 3.83 -21.88
CA PRO A 104 10.27 4.40 -22.85
C PRO A 104 10.69 5.82 -22.48
N GLY A 105 11.84 6.27 -23.02
CA GLY A 105 12.32 7.65 -22.95
C GLY A 105 13.05 8.00 -21.65
N PRO A 106 13.42 9.28 -21.49
CA PRO A 106 14.19 9.76 -20.34
C PRO A 106 13.34 9.85 -19.08
N LEU A 107 13.99 9.75 -17.92
CA LEU A 107 13.39 9.94 -16.59
C LEU A 107 12.10 9.15 -16.33
N PRO A 108 12.06 7.82 -16.61
CA PRO A 108 10.83 7.05 -16.54
C PRO A 108 10.23 7.02 -15.13
N VAL A 109 11.07 6.92 -14.09
CA VAL A 109 10.62 6.91 -12.70
C VAL A 109 10.15 8.29 -12.27
N ALA A 110 10.90 9.35 -12.57
CA ALA A 110 10.54 10.70 -12.19
C ALA A 110 9.21 11.15 -12.82
N ARG A 111 8.93 10.78 -14.08
CA ARG A 111 7.64 11.06 -14.72
C ARG A 111 6.47 10.33 -14.04
N ALA A 112 6.64 9.07 -13.72
CA ALA A 112 5.60 8.30 -13.02
C ALA A 112 5.37 8.84 -11.60
N VAL A 113 6.43 9.19 -10.87
CA VAL A 113 6.37 9.85 -9.56
C VAL A 113 5.63 11.18 -9.67
N GLY A 114 5.96 12.01 -10.66
CA GLY A 114 5.31 13.30 -10.88
C GLY A 114 3.79 13.16 -11.09
N ILE A 115 3.35 12.24 -11.96
CA ILE A 115 1.92 11.98 -12.17
C ILE A 115 1.27 11.45 -10.88
N TYR A 116 1.90 10.50 -10.18
CA TYR A 116 1.37 9.96 -8.93
C TYR A 116 1.16 11.06 -7.88
N VAL A 117 2.16 11.90 -7.65
CA VAL A 117 2.07 13.01 -6.69
C VAL A 117 1.02 14.02 -7.11
N LEU A 118 0.93 14.36 -8.40
CA LEU A 118 -0.11 15.27 -8.92
C LEU A 118 -1.52 14.72 -8.65
N VAL A 119 -1.74 13.43 -8.89
CA VAL A 119 -3.03 12.77 -8.59
C VAL A 119 -3.32 12.81 -7.09
N ARG A 120 -2.31 12.54 -6.23
CA ARG A 120 -2.47 12.61 -4.77
C ARG A 120 -2.82 14.02 -4.30
N VAL A 121 -2.16 15.04 -4.83
CA VAL A 121 -2.49 16.45 -4.55
C VAL A 121 -3.91 16.77 -4.98
N ALA A 122 -4.34 16.35 -6.17
CA ALA A 122 -5.70 16.56 -6.65
C ALA A 122 -6.74 15.90 -5.74
N ILE A 123 -6.48 14.66 -5.28
CA ILE A 123 -7.35 13.95 -4.33
C ILE A 123 -7.41 14.72 -2.99
N THR A 124 -6.27 15.12 -2.44
CA THR A 124 -6.19 15.86 -1.18
C THR A 124 -6.96 17.18 -1.27
N LEU A 125 -6.78 17.95 -2.35
CA LEU A 125 -7.52 19.20 -2.57
C LEU A 125 -9.02 18.95 -2.74
N GLY A 126 -9.41 17.91 -3.47
CA GLY A 126 -10.81 17.52 -3.62
C GLY A 126 -11.47 17.16 -2.29
N LEU A 127 -10.80 16.35 -1.47
CA LEU A 127 -11.30 15.98 -0.14
C LEU A 127 -11.38 17.20 0.80
N ALA A 128 -10.37 18.07 0.79
CA ALA A 128 -10.38 19.31 1.57
C ALA A 128 -11.54 20.21 1.15
N GLY A 129 -11.78 20.37 -0.15
CA GLY A 129 -12.90 21.15 -0.69
C GLY A 129 -14.27 20.60 -0.29
N LEU A 130 -14.36 19.29 -0.02
CA LEU A 130 -15.56 18.61 0.48
C LEU A 130 -15.64 18.60 2.02
N GLY A 131 -14.71 19.25 2.72
CA GLY A 131 -14.65 19.24 4.19
C GLY A 131 -14.35 17.86 4.78
N ARG A 132 -13.66 16.99 4.04
CA ARG A 132 -13.28 15.65 4.49
C ARG A 132 -11.84 15.64 5.00
N SER A 133 -11.52 14.67 5.87
CA SER A 133 -10.14 14.42 6.28
C SER A 133 -9.29 14.08 5.05
N THR A 134 -8.11 14.66 5.00
CA THR A 134 -7.18 14.48 3.90
C THR A 134 -6.05 13.52 4.29
N PRO A 135 -5.60 12.66 3.37
CA PRO A 135 -4.37 11.90 3.59
C PRO A 135 -3.15 12.82 3.53
N ASP A 136 -2.09 12.44 4.21
CA ASP A 136 -0.80 13.10 4.07
C ASP A 136 -0.31 13.04 2.62
N LEU A 137 0.45 14.03 2.21
CA LEU A 137 1.09 14.01 0.90
C LEU A 137 2.29 13.05 0.93
N PRO A 138 2.45 12.19 -0.10
CA PRO A 138 3.51 11.19 -0.15
C PRO A 138 4.86 11.82 -0.52
N LEU A 139 5.34 12.78 0.28
CA LEU A 139 6.55 13.56 0.00
C LEU A 139 7.81 12.67 -0.14
N ALA A 140 7.87 11.59 0.63
CA ALA A 140 8.98 10.65 0.59
C ALA A 140 9.18 10.04 -0.81
N ILE A 141 8.10 9.79 -1.55
CA ILE A 141 8.15 9.19 -2.89
C ILE A 141 8.86 10.08 -3.91
N LEU A 142 8.90 11.39 -3.70
CA LEU A 142 9.66 12.29 -4.56
C LEU A 142 11.15 11.91 -4.61
N GLY A 143 11.70 11.38 -3.51
CA GLY A 143 13.08 10.91 -3.45
C GLY A 143 13.37 9.75 -4.41
N LEU A 144 12.37 8.98 -4.82
CA LEU A 144 12.52 7.89 -5.77
C LEU A 144 12.97 8.38 -7.16
N ALA A 145 12.68 9.64 -7.52
CA ALA A 145 13.13 10.23 -8.78
C ALA A 145 14.67 10.23 -8.93
N ALA A 146 15.41 10.15 -7.83
CA ALA A 146 16.87 10.04 -7.85
C ALA A 146 17.38 8.74 -8.52
N VAL A 147 16.52 7.74 -8.73
CA VAL A 147 16.83 6.54 -9.53
C VAL A 147 17.17 6.92 -10.99
N ASP A 148 16.64 8.02 -11.50
CA ASP A 148 16.84 8.45 -12.88
C ASP A 148 18.09 9.34 -13.09
N LEU A 149 18.81 9.67 -12.02
CA LEU A 149 20.08 10.37 -12.13
C LEU A 149 21.11 9.55 -12.95
N PRO A 150 22.05 10.20 -13.63
CA PRO A 150 22.97 9.56 -14.59
C PRO A 150 24.10 8.77 -13.91
N TRP A 151 23.73 7.86 -13.00
CA TRP A 151 24.69 6.99 -12.33
C TRP A 151 25.25 5.94 -13.29
N ARG A 152 26.59 5.74 -13.26
CA ARG A 152 27.26 4.70 -14.06
C ARG A 152 26.89 3.30 -13.60
N ALA A 153 26.80 3.06 -12.28
CA ALA A 153 26.46 1.77 -11.70
C ALA A 153 24.97 1.66 -11.40
N ALA A 154 24.36 0.55 -11.81
CA ALA A 154 22.94 0.29 -11.52
C ALA A 154 22.65 0.22 -10.02
N ALA A 155 23.56 -0.31 -9.22
CA ALA A 155 23.42 -0.33 -7.76
C ALA A 155 23.40 1.08 -7.17
N ALA A 156 24.27 1.99 -7.61
CA ALA A 156 24.28 3.39 -7.16
C ALA A 156 22.97 4.11 -7.49
N ARG A 157 22.37 3.81 -8.63
CA ARG A 157 21.08 4.34 -9.08
C ARG A 157 19.96 4.02 -8.10
N TYR A 158 19.79 2.75 -7.75
CA TYR A 158 18.75 2.35 -6.80
C TYR A 158 19.08 2.76 -5.35
N ALA A 159 20.37 2.82 -5.02
CA ALA A 159 20.83 3.36 -3.75
C ALA A 159 20.45 4.83 -3.57
N SER A 160 20.65 5.66 -4.62
CA SER A 160 20.26 7.07 -4.57
C SER A 160 18.73 7.25 -4.40
N GLY A 161 17.92 6.43 -5.08
CA GLY A 161 16.49 6.45 -4.90
C GLY A 161 16.08 6.04 -3.48
N ALA A 162 16.67 4.96 -2.95
CA ALA A 162 16.40 4.51 -1.59
C ALA A 162 16.80 5.57 -0.54
N ALA A 163 17.99 6.15 -0.69
CA ALA A 163 18.46 7.23 0.18
C ALA A 163 17.56 8.47 0.07
N GLY A 164 17.15 8.85 -1.15
CA GLY A 164 16.23 9.96 -1.39
C GLY A 164 14.89 9.76 -0.67
N VAL A 165 14.30 8.57 -0.78
CA VAL A 165 13.04 8.22 -0.08
C VAL A 165 13.23 8.31 1.44
N ALA A 166 14.31 7.73 1.99
CA ALA A 166 14.56 7.74 3.43
C ALA A 166 14.81 9.15 3.97
N LEU A 167 15.60 9.96 3.26
CA LEU A 167 15.91 11.34 3.65
C LEU A 167 14.66 12.24 3.60
N LEU A 168 13.86 12.13 2.54
CA LEU A 168 12.64 12.93 2.44
C LEU A 168 11.57 12.48 3.43
N LEU A 169 11.48 11.18 3.75
CA LEU A 169 10.60 10.73 4.82
C LEU A 169 11.03 11.31 6.16
N LEU A 170 12.33 11.21 6.50
CA LEU A 170 12.85 11.75 7.74
C LEU A 170 12.62 13.28 7.85
N ALA A 171 12.86 14.00 6.76
CA ALA A 171 12.62 15.45 6.71
C ALA A 171 11.13 15.79 6.85
N ALA A 172 10.25 15.07 6.15
CA ALA A 172 8.80 15.27 6.24
C ALA A 172 8.29 14.96 7.66
N SER A 173 8.75 13.87 8.28
CA SER A 173 8.40 13.50 9.65
C SER A 173 8.90 14.54 10.66
N ALA A 174 10.15 15.00 10.54
CA ALA A 174 10.71 16.02 11.41
C ALA A 174 9.99 17.39 11.28
N ALA A 175 9.46 17.68 10.08
CA ALA A 175 8.68 18.89 9.80
C ALA A 175 7.19 18.75 10.19
N GLY A 176 6.74 17.61 10.69
CA GLY A 176 5.33 17.34 11.00
C GLY A 176 4.43 17.23 9.77
N LEU A 177 5.02 16.94 8.59
CA LEU A 177 4.32 16.77 7.32
C LEU A 177 4.03 15.29 7.00
N ALA A 178 4.39 14.39 7.88
CA ALA A 178 4.09 12.96 7.82
C ALA A 178 3.69 12.47 9.20
N SER A 179 2.74 11.54 9.28
CA SER A 179 2.18 11.01 10.52
C SER A 179 3.11 10.06 11.28
N VAL A 180 4.29 9.76 10.73
CA VAL A 180 5.26 8.83 11.30
C VAL A 180 6.26 9.58 12.18
N ASP A 181 6.57 9.02 13.35
CA ASP A 181 7.55 9.59 14.27
C ASP A 181 8.96 9.63 13.65
N PRO A 182 9.67 10.79 13.65
CA PRO A 182 11.00 10.90 13.08
C PRO A 182 12.03 10.00 13.77
N GLY A 183 11.87 9.73 15.07
CA GLY A 183 12.74 8.79 15.81
C GLY A 183 12.57 7.36 15.32
N ALA A 184 11.34 6.93 15.03
CA ALA A 184 11.06 5.63 14.45
C ALA A 184 11.69 5.48 13.05
N VAL A 185 11.62 6.53 12.21
CA VAL A 185 12.26 6.55 10.89
C VAL A 185 13.78 6.49 11.03
N ALA A 186 14.39 7.33 11.88
CA ALA A 186 15.84 7.39 12.08
C ALA A 186 16.41 6.05 12.58
N LEU A 187 15.71 5.39 13.51
CA LEU A 187 16.11 4.10 14.07
C LEU A 187 16.30 3.02 12.99
N VAL A 188 15.44 2.99 11.99
CA VAL A 188 15.43 1.94 10.97
C VAL A 188 16.07 2.35 9.65
N ALA A 189 16.39 3.64 9.45
CA ALA A 189 16.89 4.15 8.17
C ALA A 189 18.17 3.44 7.73
N VAL A 190 19.17 3.36 8.60
CA VAL A 190 20.46 2.72 8.28
C VAL A 190 20.29 1.22 8.02
N PRO A 191 19.72 0.42 8.95
CA PRO A 191 19.56 -1.02 8.70
C PRO A 191 18.69 -1.31 7.48
N ALA A 192 17.60 -0.57 7.25
CA ALA A 192 16.77 -0.74 6.07
C ALA A 192 17.57 -0.46 4.78
N LEU A 193 18.28 0.68 4.70
CA LEU A 193 19.10 1.00 3.54
C LEU A 193 20.18 -0.06 3.29
N VAL A 194 20.87 -0.54 4.32
CA VAL A 194 21.87 -1.60 4.18
C VAL A 194 21.26 -2.87 3.60
N VAL A 195 20.15 -3.34 4.16
CA VAL A 195 19.45 -4.54 3.66
C VAL A 195 19.06 -4.37 2.21
N PHE A 196 18.41 -3.26 1.84
CA PHE A 196 17.98 -3.03 0.46
C PHE A 196 19.16 -2.86 -0.49
N LEU A 197 20.24 -2.22 -0.08
CA LEU A 197 21.46 -2.10 -0.88
C LEU A 197 22.12 -3.45 -1.16
N VAL A 198 22.19 -4.33 -0.14
CA VAL A 198 22.69 -5.71 -0.31
C VAL A 198 21.81 -6.48 -1.29
N VAL A 199 20.48 -6.41 -1.12
CA VAL A 199 19.54 -7.07 -2.02
C VAL A 199 19.68 -6.55 -3.45
N VAL A 200 19.69 -5.23 -3.65
CA VAL A 200 19.86 -4.63 -4.98
C VAL A 200 21.21 -4.99 -5.59
N ALA A 201 22.30 -4.94 -4.83
CA ALA A 201 23.63 -5.32 -5.32
C ALA A 201 23.70 -6.80 -5.74
N ALA A 202 23.10 -7.69 -4.95
CA ALA A 202 22.99 -9.12 -5.28
C ALA A 202 22.18 -9.34 -6.57
N GLN A 203 21.11 -8.54 -6.79
CA GLN A 203 20.27 -8.61 -7.98
C GLN A 203 20.99 -8.11 -9.23
N VAL A 204 21.71 -7.01 -9.10
CA VAL A 204 22.49 -6.45 -10.22
C VAL A 204 23.62 -7.38 -10.66
N ARG A 205 24.23 -8.11 -9.72
CA ARG A 205 25.30 -9.09 -10.01
C ARG A 205 24.77 -10.39 -10.63
N ARG A 206 23.57 -10.82 -10.26
CA ARG A 206 22.94 -11.99 -10.84
C ARG A 206 22.15 -11.58 -12.07
N SER A 207 22.57 -11.99 -13.26
CA SER A 207 21.89 -11.66 -14.53
C SER A 207 20.43 -12.16 -14.61
N SER A 208 19.94 -12.93 -13.66
CA SER A 208 18.54 -13.31 -13.52
C SER A 208 17.75 -12.29 -12.68
N ARG A 209 17.38 -11.21 -13.32
CA ARG A 209 16.70 -10.04 -12.72
C ARG A 209 15.31 -10.33 -12.13
N VAL A 210 14.74 -11.50 -12.39
CA VAL A 210 13.38 -11.88 -11.97
C VAL A 210 13.29 -12.22 -10.48
N HIS A 211 14.31 -12.91 -9.95
CA HIS A 211 14.28 -13.37 -8.56
C HIS A 211 14.33 -12.25 -7.54
N GLY A 212 14.78 -11.06 -7.95
CA GLY A 212 14.97 -9.98 -7.03
C GLY A 212 13.74 -9.18 -6.67
N ALA A 213 12.91 -8.89 -7.64
CA ALA A 213 11.65 -8.21 -7.36
C ALA A 213 10.73 -9.13 -6.54
N ALA A 214 10.71 -10.42 -6.88
CA ALA A 214 9.99 -11.43 -6.10
C ALA A 214 10.60 -11.59 -4.70
N LEU A 215 11.92 -11.55 -4.56
CA LEU A 215 12.59 -11.63 -3.26
C LEU A 215 12.34 -10.38 -2.41
N LEU A 216 12.31 -9.18 -2.99
CA LEU A 216 11.95 -7.95 -2.27
C LEU A 216 10.53 -8.02 -1.73
N LEU A 217 9.59 -8.52 -2.54
CA LEU A 217 8.20 -8.72 -2.11
C LEU A 217 8.06 -9.86 -1.11
N LEU A 218 8.81 -10.96 -1.29
CA LEU A 218 8.85 -12.06 -0.33
C LEU A 218 9.47 -11.63 1.01
N VAL A 219 10.53 -10.83 1.00
CA VAL A 219 11.13 -10.28 2.21
C VAL A 219 10.17 -9.29 2.88
N ALA A 220 9.53 -8.38 2.12
CA ALA A 220 8.52 -7.48 2.67
C ALA A 220 7.30 -8.26 3.21
N GLY A 221 6.84 -9.27 2.48
CA GLY A 221 5.77 -10.17 2.92
C GLY A 221 6.17 -11.02 4.12
N ALA A 222 7.38 -11.57 4.14
CA ALA A 222 7.90 -12.36 5.26
C ALA A 222 8.12 -11.50 6.52
N VAL A 223 8.60 -10.27 6.37
CA VAL A 223 8.71 -9.30 7.46
C VAL A 223 7.32 -8.93 7.99
N ALA A 224 6.35 -8.73 7.11
CA ALA A 224 4.96 -8.46 7.50
C ALA A 224 4.29 -9.65 8.21
N VAL A 225 4.65 -10.88 7.85
CA VAL A 225 4.11 -12.12 8.45
C VAL A 225 4.90 -12.53 9.70
N ALA A 226 6.23 -12.34 9.74
CA ALA A 226 7.08 -12.71 10.87
C ALA A 226 6.96 -11.76 12.07
N LEU A 227 6.46 -10.56 11.84
CA LEU A 227 6.05 -9.66 12.92
C LEU A 227 4.53 -9.83 13.01
N PRO A 228 4.03 -10.67 13.94
CA PRO A 228 2.59 -10.73 14.12
C PRO A 228 2.13 -9.30 14.37
N PRO A 229 1.23 -8.75 13.54
CA PRO A 229 0.54 -7.56 13.94
C PRO A 229 -0.02 -7.90 15.33
N PRO A 230 0.09 -7.02 16.32
CA PRO A 230 -0.72 -7.18 17.51
C PRO A 230 -2.11 -7.44 16.98
N PRO A 231 -2.87 -8.41 17.52
CA PRO A 231 -4.15 -8.77 16.98
C PRO A 231 -4.91 -7.47 16.75
N ALA A 232 -4.91 -7.02 15.51
CA ALA A 232 -5.64 -5.85 15.08
C ALA A 232 -7.09 -6.29 15.11
N GLN A 233 -7.63 -6.37 16.31
CA GLN A 233 -9.04 -6.49 16.57
C GLN A 233 -9.69 -5.12 16.36
N ALA A 234 -9.35 -4.45 15.29
CA ALA A 234 -10.14 -3.36 14.74
C ALA A 234 -11.35 -4.02 14.03
N HIS A 235 -12.03 -4.89 14.75
CA HIS A 235 -13.24 -5.48 14.27
C HIS A 235 -14.35 -4.46 14.51
N ASP A 236 -14.79 -3.81 13.46
CA ASP A 236 -16.21 -3.70 13.28
C ASP A 236 -16.65 -5.16 13.12
N PRO A 237 -17.31 -5.80 14.10
CA PRO A 237 -17.67 -7.22 14.03
C PRO A 237 -18.76 -7.40 12.99
N GLY A 238 -18.36 -7.12 11.78
CA GLY A 238 -19.15 -6.88 10.63
C GLY A 238 -20.34 -7.76 10.55
N GLN A 239 -21.45 -7.12 10.38
CA GLN A 239 -22.70 -7.63 9.85
C GLN A 239 -23.18 -8.95 10.46
N GLY A 240 -23.16 -9.00 11.78
CA GLY A 240 -24.04 -9.87 12.49
C GLY A 240 -25.41 -9.22 12.66
N ARG A 241 -26.20 -9.74 13.57
CA ARG A 241 -27.48 -9.18 13.95
C ARG A 241 -27.26 -7.82 14.62
N SER A 242 -27.81 -6.76 14.06
CA SER A 242 -27.90 -5.44 14.70
C SER A 242 -28.61 -5.58 16.07
N ILE A 243 -28.00 -5.00 17.12
CA ILE A 243 -28.57 -5.03 18.46
C ILE A 243 -29.04 -3.66 18.93
N ALA A 244 -28.24 -2.62 18.74
CA ALA A 244 -28.61 -1.29 19.19
C ALA A 244 -27.83 -0.20 18.44
N PRO A 245 -28.44 0.96 18.13
CA PRO A 245 -27.70 2.15 17.78
C PRO A 245 -27.00 2.71 19.03
N VAL A 246 -25.82 3.26 18.86
CA VAL A 246 -25.04 3.94 19.91
C VAL A 246 -24.50 5.24 19.39
N THR A 247 -24.65 6.30 20.17
CA THR A 247 -24.02 7.60 19.91
C THR A 247 -22.77 7.70 20.77
N LEU A 248 -21.63 7.82 20.12
CA LEU A 248 -20.33 8.00 20.76
C LEU A 248 -19.95 9.48 20.71
N THR A 249 -19.57 10.03 21.86
CA THR A 249 -18.94 11.35 21.94
C THR A 249 -17.56 11.17 22.53
N GLY A 250 -16.54 11.58 21.78
CA GLY A 250 -15.15 11.61 22.21
C GLY A 250 -14.69 13.02 22.40
N THR A 251 -13.99 13.31 23.49
CA THR A 251 -13.31 14.57 23.75
C THR A 251 -11.85 14.33 24.07
N SER A 252 -10.98 15.15 23.52
CA SER A 252 -9.55 15.17 23.84
C SER A 252 -9.21 16.46 24.55
N ASP A 253 -8.31 16.39 25.53
CA ASP A 253 -7.74 17.56 26.20
C ASP A 253 -6.53 18.16 25.45
N GLY A 254 -6.08 17.53 24.37
CA GLY A 254 -4.86 17.88 23.63
C GLY A 254 -3.56 17.47 24.33
N HIS A 255 -3.65 16.80 25.48
CA HIS A 255 -2.52 16.35 26.30
C HIS A 255 -2.49 14.83 26.48
N GLY A 256 -3.18 14.11 25.59
CA GLY A 256 -3.23 12.67 25.58
C GLY A 256 -4.31 12.05 26.46
N THR A 257 -5.20 12.83 27.09
CA THR A 257 -6.36 12.27 27.79
C THR A 257 -7.59 12.33 26.88
N ILE A 258 -8.18 11.16 26.64
CA ILE A 258 -9.39 11.02 25.84
C ILE A 258 -10.53 10.56 26.75
N THR A 259 -11.60 11.33 26.79
CA THR A 259 -12.84 10.97 27.49
C THR A 259 -13.89 10.57 26.47
N ILE A 260 -14.57 9.45 26.73
CA ILE A 260 -15.61 8.92 25.87
C ILE A 260 -16.92 8.83 26.65
N THR A 261 -18.00 9.28 26.03
CA THR A 261 -19.36 8.91 26.43
C THR A 261 -20.03 8.11 25.32
N ALA A 262 -20.81 7.11 25.71
CA ALA A 262 -21.58 6.29 24.80
C ALA A 262 -23.04 6.24 25.31
N ASP A 263 -23.97 6.66 24.45
CA ASP A 263 -25.41 6.63 24.73
C ASP A 263 -26.06 5.63 23.77
N SER A 264 -26.68 4.57 24.33
CA SER A 264 -27.45 3.58 23.55
C SER A 264 -28.95 3.91 23.64
N ALA A 265 -29.64 3.87 22.50
CA ALA A 265 -31.05 4.22 22.44
C ALA A 265 -31.99 3.12 22.93
N ASN A 266 -31.50 1.87 23.08
CA ASN A 266 -32.36 0.69 23.40
C ASN A 266 -31.85 -0.05 24.63
N ASP A 267 -32.64 -1.04 25.06
CA ASP A 267 -32.49 -1.89 26.24
C ASP A 267 -31.02 -2.21 26.60
N CYS A 268 -30.46 -1.41 27.46
CA CYS A 268 -29.07 -1.44 27.88
C CYS A 268 -28.82 -2.41 29.06
N ALA A 269 -29.87 -2.95 29.67
CA ALA A 269 -29.69 -3.95 30.72
C ALA A 269 -28.98 -5.20 30.20
N ALA A 270 -29.01 -5.40 28.86
CA ALA A 270 -28.36 -6.49 28.19
C ALA A 270 -26.93 -6.12 27.69
N LEU A 271 -26.43 -4.91 27.93
CA LEU A 271 -25.15 -4.37 27.41
C LEU A 271 -24.19 -3.94 28.55
N PRO A 272 -23.72 -4.84 29.42
CA PRO A 272 -22.80 -4.46 30.48
C PRO A 272 -21.49 -3.88 29.92
N PRO A 273 -20.96 -2.79 30.53
CA PRO A 273 -19.70 -2.22 30.12
C PRO A 273 -18.54 -3.17 30.44
N ARG A 274 -17.55 -3.22 29.56
CA ARG A 274 -16.34 -4.02 29.78
C ARG A 274 -15.11 -3.12 29.99
N ARG A 275 -14.73 -2.37 28.96
CA ARG A 275 -13.56 -1.48 29.00
C ARG A 275 -13.53 -0.52 27.82
N LEU A 276 -12.65 0.48 27.88
CA LEU A 276 -12.18 1.23 26.73
C LEU A 276 -10.87 0.65 26.22
N LEU A 277 -10.68 0.66 24.90
CA LEU A 277 -9.40 0.41 24.27
C LEU A 277 -9.07 1.57 23.34
N ALA A 278 -7.86 2.13 23.43
CA ALA A 278 -7.34 3.06 22.45
C ALA A 278 -6.22 2.37 21.67
N ARG A 279 -6.27 2.44 20.32
CA ARG A 279 -5.31 1.76 19.45
C ARG A 279 -4.73 2.72 18.43
N ARG A 280 -3.42 2.63 18.23
CA ARG A 280 -2.67 3.33 17.17
C ARG A 280 -1.34 2.62 16.91
N ALA A 281 -0.97 2.43 15.63
CA ALA A 281 0.35 1.94 15.22
C ALA A 281 0.84 0.70 15.99
N GLY A 282 -0.05 -0.24 16.25
CA GLY A 282 0.27 -1.45 17.02
C GLY A 282 0.35 -1.26 18.53
N GLN A 283 0.14 -0.04 19.04
CA GLN A 283 -0.01 0.24 20.46
C GLN A 283 -1.47 0.03 20.87
N THR A 284 -1.68 -0.51 22.06
CA THR A 284 -3.00 -0.65 22.67
C THR A 284 -2.93 -0.16 24.11
N VAL A 285 -3.80 0.77 24.45
CA VAL A 285 -3.97 1.29 25.81
C VAL A 285 -5.37 0.96 26.30
N THR A 286 -5.46 0.45 27.54
CA THR A 286 -6.76 0.13 28.15
C THR A 286 -7.17 1.23 29.10
N GLY A 287 -8.42 1.67 28.98
CA GLY A 287 -9.07 2.60 29.88
C GLY A 287 -10.26 1.94 30.59
N THR A 288 -10.79 2.65 31.59
CA THR A 288 -11.98 2.24 32.33
C THR A 288 -13.24 2.66 31.58
N LEU A 289 -14.29 1.84 31.66
CA LEU A 289 -15.62 2.15 31.16
C LEU A 289 -16.63 1.79 32.24
N THR A 290 -17.46 2.73 32.63
CA THR A 290 -18.50 2.55 33.66
C THR A 290 -19.86 2.97 33.15
N ALA A 291 -20.91 2.32 33.63
CA ALA A 291 -22.26 2.78 33.41
C ALA A 291 -22.52 3.99 34.32
N THR A 292 -22.99 5.10 33.75
CA THR A 292 -23.24 6.37 34.45
C THR A 292 -24.72 6.72 34.56
N GLY A 293 -25.59 5.89 33.96
CA GLY A 293 -27.04 6.04 33.97
C GLY A 293 -27.71 5.00 33.11
N HIS A 294 -29.00 5.16 32.88
CA HIS A 294 -29.73 4.27 32.00
C HIS A 294 -29.21 4.38 30.56
N CYS A 295 -28.64 3.30 30.04
CA CYS A 295 -28.06 3.20 28.71
C CYS A 295 -26.91 4.18 28.42
N ARG A 296 -26.32 4.79 29.43
CA ARG A 296 -25.22 5.72 29.29
C ARG A 296 -23.96 5.16 29.94
N TYR A 297 -22.85 5.26 29.19
CA TYR A 297 -21.53 4.82 29.61
C TYR A 297 -20.56 5.97 29.52
N ALA A 298 -19.62 6.05 30.43
CA ALA A 298 -18.52 7.01 30.36
C ALA A 298 -17.21 6.33 30.74
N GLY A 299 -16.15 6.81 30.15
CA GLY A 299 -14.84 6.30 30.44
C GLY A 299 -13.74 7.22 29.97
N GLN A 300 -12.52 6.95 30.43
CA GLN A 300 -11.36 7.73 30.11
C GLN A 300 -10.17 6.81 29.82
N VAL A 301 -9.35 7.23 28.88
CA VAL A 301 -8.09 6.56 28.53
C VAL A 301 -7.00 7.61 28.33
N ARG A 302 -5.83 7.36 28.87
CA ARG A 302 -4.65 8.19 28.67
C ARG A 302 -3.73 7.52 27.67
N VAL A 303 -3.52 8.16 26.52
CA VAL A 303 -2.70 7.65 25.42
C VAL A 303 -1.33 8.29 25.40
N PRO A 304 -0.26 7.54 25.05
CA PRO A 304 1.05 8.11 24.86
C PRO A 304 1.12 8.81 23.48
N GLY A 305 1.70 10.01 23.46
CA GLY A 305 1.94 10.75 22.23
C GLY A 305 0.72 11.45 21.64
N THR A 306 0.92 12.00 20.47
CA THR A 306 -0.02 12.83 19.72
C THR A 306 -0.62 12.05 18.55
N GLY A 307 -1.55 12.67 17.80
CA GLY A 307 -2.15 12.09 16.59
C GLY A 307 -3.46 11.37 16.86
N ARG A 308 -3.97 10.72 15.83
CA ARG A 308 -5.28 10.08 15.83
C ARG A 308 -5.24 8.70 16.48
N TRP A 309 -6.09 8.50 17.49
CA TRP A 309 -6.30 7.24 18.17
C TRP A 309 -7.69 6.72 17.89
N PHE A 310 -7.80 5.42 17.66
CA PHE A 310 -9.09 4.74 17.55
C PHE A 310 -9.49 4.24 18.93
N VAL A 311 -10.56 4.83 19.46
CA VAL A 311 -11.05 4.49 20.81
C VAL A 311 -12.30 3.64 20.68
N TYR A 312 -12.23 2.44 21.25
CA TYR A 312 -13.25 1.40 21.22
C TYR A 312 -13.96 1.35 22.56
N VAL A 313 -15.27 1.49 22.53
CA VAL A 313 -16.17 1.18 23.65
C VAL A 313 -16.54 -0.29 23.54
N GLN A 314 -16.06 -1.12 24.47
CA GLN A 314 -16.36 -2.54 24.51
C GLN A 314 -17.45 -2.83 25.52
N LEU A 315 -18.50 -3.50 25.06
CA LEU A 315 -19.66 -3.98 25.84
C LEU A 315 -19.72 -5.51 25.73
N GLN A 316 -20.38 -6.17 26.67
CA GLN A 316 -20.39 -7.64 26.72
C GLN A 316 -21.79 -8.23 26.85
N PRO A 317 -22.68 -8.06 25.85
CA PRO A 317 -24.01 -8.66 25.88
C PRO A 317 -23.92 -10.19 25.88
N ARG A 318 -24.59 -10.82 26.85
CA ARG A 318 -24.72 -12.31 26.96
C ARG A 318 -23.36 -13.04 26.80
N GLY A 319 -22.25 -12.45 27.27
CA GLY A 319 -20.91 -13.05 27.16
C GLY A 319 -20.20 -12.79 25.83
N PHE A 320 -20.85 -12.21 24.84
CA PHE A 320 -20.23 -11.80 23.58
C PHE A 320 -19.63 -10.40 23.71
N GLU A 321 -18.44 -10.23 23.16
CA GLU A 321 -17.83 -8.90 23.06
C GLU A 321 -18.38 -8.20 21.83
N VAL A 322 -18.92 -7.00 22.03
CA VAL A 322 -19.35 -6.09 20.98
C VAL A 322 -18.65 -4.76 21.19
N GLU A 323 -18.34 -4.08 20.11
CA GLU A 323 -17.64 -2.82 20.21
C GLU A 323 -18.14 -1.79 19.21
N ALA A 324 -18.04 -0.52 19.60
CA ALA A 324 -18.19 0.61 18.71
C ALA A 324 -16.98 1.53 18.91
N TRP A 325 -16.56 2.21 17.87
CA TRP A 325 -15.36 3.00 17.91
C TRP A 325 -15.53 4.36 17.25
N LEU A 326 -14.64 5.29 17.64
CA LEU A 326 -14.49 6.58 16.99
C LEU A 326 -13.01 6.99 16.93
N PRO A 327 -12.57 7.71 15.89
CA PRO A 327 -11.24 8.28 15.82
C PRO A 327 -11.21 9.57 16.65
N VAL A 328 -10.25 9.72 17.55
CA VAL A 328 -10.03 10.94 18.33
C VAL A 328 -8.61 11.41 18.11
N ASP A 329 -8.44 12.67 17.74
CA ASP A 329 -7.11 13.29 17.66
C ASP A 329 -6.66 13.72 19.06
N ALA A 330 -5.56 13.11 19.53
CA ALA A 330 -5.00 13.43 20.84
C ALA A 330 -4.05 14.63 20.84
N SER A 331 -3.78 15.22 19.65
CA SER A 331 -2.86 16.36 19.50
C SER A 331 -3.48 17.70 19.87
N SER A 332 -4.80 17.79 19.87
CA SER A 332 -5.54 19.04 20.10
C SER A 332 -6.79 18.79 20.92
N ALA A 333 -7.22 19.83 21.66
CA ALA A 333 -8.52 19.79 22.32
C ALA A 333 -9.61 19.80 21.25
N ASN A 334 -10.39 18.72 21.21
CA ASN A 334 -11.46 18.55 20.22
C ASN A 334 -12.63 17.74 20.79
N ARG A 335 -13.75 17.80 20.09
CA ARG A 335 -14.93 16.98 20.36
C ARG A 335 -15.46 16.39 19.07
N LEU A 336 -15.66 15.10 19.08
CA LEU A 336 -16.24 14.37 17.95
C LEU A 336 -17.46 13.58 18.40
N VAL A 337 -18.51 13.62 17.61
CA VAL A 337 -19.71 12.80 17.82
C VAL A 337 -19.91 11.89 16.63
N GLN A 338 -20.13 10.60 16.86
CA GLN A 338 -20.44 9.63 15.83
C GLN A 338 -21.59 8.70 16.23
N HIS A 339 -22.44 8.42 15.27
CA HIS A 339 -23.50 7.41 15.41
C HIS A 339 -22.99 6.09 14.86
N ARG A 340 -23.07 5.05 15.65
CA ARG A 340 -22.63 3.69 15.29
C ARG A 340 -23.75 2.71 15.56
N GLN A 341 -23.67 1.53 14.94
CA GLN A 341 -24.53 0.41 15.18
C GLN A 341 -23.73 -0.70 15.87
N LEU A 342 -24.23 -1.20 16.99
CA LEU A 342 -23.66 -2.39 17.62
C LEU A 342 -24.21 -3.64 16.93
N TYR A 343 -23.33 -4.61 16.71
CA TYR A 343 -23.69 -5.89 16.09
C TYR A 343 -23.24 -7.06 16.95
N LEU A 344 -24.10 -8.04 17.14
CA LEU A 344 -23.66 -9.36 17.57
C LEU A 344 -22.96 -10.04 16.39
N PRO A 345 -21.80 -10.67 16.62
CA PRO A 345 -21.15 -11.46 15.59
C PRO A 345 -22.10 -12.46 14.96
N ALA A 346 -22.14 -12.52 13.62
CA ALA A 346 -22.99 -13.48 12.92
C ALA A 346 -22.60 -14.88 13.37
N GLY A 347 -23.58 -15.59 13.95
CA GLY A 347 -23.62 -17.02 14.20
C GLY A 347 -22.29 -17.74 14.36
N ARG A 348 -21.39 -17.22 15.16
CA ARG A 348 -20.30 -18.04 15.68
C ARG A 348 -20.94 -19.00 16.69
N THR A 349 -21.48 -20.09 16.17
CA THR A 349 -21.27 -21.32 16.92
C THR A 349 -19.80 -21.27 17.30
N GLN A 350 -19.49 -21.32 18.58
CA GLN A 350 -18.14 -21.51 19.10
C GLN A 350 -17.59 -22.89 18.64
N GLY A 351 -17.76 -23.18 17.35
CA GLY A 351 -17.13 -24.28 16.67
C GLY A 351 -15.63 -24.00 16.71
N ALA A 352 -14.92 -24.87 17.38
CA ALA A 352 -13.50 -24.81 17.60
C ALA A 352 -12.80 -24.38 16.31
N ARG A 353 -12.37 -23.11 16.24
CA ARG A 353 -11.39 -22.70 15.22
C ARG A 353 -10.17 -23.56 15.47
N LEU A 354 -9.72 -24.27 14.46
CA LEU A 354 -8.44 -24.94 14.55
C LEU A 354 -7.38 -23.86 14.83
N PRO A 355 -6.64 -23.97 15.94
CA PRO A 355 -5.61 -23.00 16.26
C PRO A 355 -4.68 -22.80 15.06
N GLY A 356 -4.41 -21.56 14.68
CA GLY A 356 -3.54 -21.23 13.55
C GLY A 356 -4.19 -21.31 12.15
N SER A 357 -5.47 -21.69 12.02
CA SER A 357 -6.14 -21.77 10.70
C SER A 357 -6.16 -20.42 9.97
N GLU A 358 -6.36 -19.31 10.69
CA GLU A 358 -6.31 -17.96 10.14
C GLU A 358 -4.91 -17.62 9.61
N VAL A 359 -3.87 -17.92 10.39
CA VAL A 359 -2.48 -17.70 10.00
C VAL A 359 -2.13 -18.54 8.78
N ALA A 360 -2.52 -19.83 8.76
CA ALA A 360 -2.26 -20.72 7.64
C ALA A 360 -2.98 -20.24 6.36
N ALA A 361 -4.25 -19.86 6.45
CA ALA A 361 -5.00 -19.30 5.33
C ALA A 361 -4.37 -17.98 4.84
N GLY A 362 -3.94 -17.11 5.76
CA GLY A 362 -3.25 -15.88 5.44
C GLY A 362 -1.94 -16.13 4.67
N ILE A 363 -1.10 -17.04 5.13
CA ILE A 363 0.14 -17.43 4.45
C ILE A 363 -0.15 -17.92 3.03
N VAL A 364 -1.17 -18.76 2.84
CA VAL A 364 -1.56 -19.27 1.52
C VAL A 364 -1.96 -18.12 0.58
N LEU A 365 -2.78 -17.18 1.03
CA LEU A 365 -3.22 -16.05 0.21
C LEU A 365 -2.07 -15.11 -0.16
N TYR A 366 -1.18 -14.80 0.79
CA TYR A 366 0.03 -14.02 0.50
C TYR A 366 0.96 -14.73 -0.50
N ALA A 367 1.21 -16.02 -0.29
CA ALA A 367 2.05 -16.83 -1.19
C ALA A 367 1.47 -16.89 -2.60
N MET A 368 0.16 -17.07 -2.72
CA MET A 368 -0.54 -17.10 -4.01
C MET A 368 -0.43 -15.77 -4.75
N GLY A 369 -0.63 -14.64 -4.07
CA GLY A 369 -0.48 -13.31 -4.65
C GLY A 369 0.97 -13.03 -5.10
N ALA A 370 1.94 -13.33 -4.25
CA ALA A 370 3.35 -13.15 -4.57
C ALA A 370 3.80 -14.04 -5.74
N LEU A 371 3.37 -15.30 -5.78
CA LEU A 371 3.66 -16.24 -6.88
C LEU A 371 3.07 -15.74 -8.20
N LEU A 372 1.81 -15.29 -8.20
CA LEU A 372 1.19 -14.74 -9.40
C LEU A 372 1.99 -13.56 -9.94
N LEU A 373 2.34 -12.62 -9.07
CA LEU A 373 3.12 -11.44 -9.47
C LEU A 373 4.49 -11.86 -10.03
N ALA A 374 5.17 -12.81 -9.40
CA ALA A 374 6.45 -13.36 -9.87
C ALA A 374 6.33 -14.01 -11.25
N LEU A 375 5.27 -14.80 -11.49
CA LEU A 375 5.01 -15.45 -12.78
C LEU A 375 4.77 -14.43 -13.90
N ILE A 376 3.97 -13.39 -13.66
CA ILE A 376 3.72 -12.34 -14.65
C ILE A 376 5.01 -11.56 -14.95
N ILE A 377 5.79 -11.20 -13.94
CA ILE A 377 7.09 -10.56 -14.14
C ILE A 377 8.02 -11.43 -15.00
N ARG A 378 8.02 -12.75 -14.76
CA ARG A 378 8.81 -13.70 -15.55
C ARG A 378 8.35 -13.74 -17.02
N GLN A 379 7.05 -13.77 -17.28
CA GLN A 379 6.49 -13.80 -18.65
C GLN A 379 6.81 -12.52 -19.42
N VAL A 380 6.68 -11.36 -18.79
CA VAL A 380 6.98 -10.05 -19.39
C VAL A 380 8.46 -9.93 -19.77
N ARG A 381 9.36 -10.65 -19.06
CA ARG A 381 10.80 -10.67 -19.28
C ARG A 381 11.30 -11.80 -20.16
N GLY A 382 10.43 -12.69 -20.60
CA GLY A 382 10.79 -13.78 -21.53
C GLY A 382 11.49 -13.21 -22.78
N PRO A 383 12.34 -13.98 -23.47
CA PRO A 383 13.00 -13.50 -24.67
C PRO A 383 11.93 -12.96 -25.62
N ALA A 384 12.14 -11.73 -26.09
CA ALA A 384 11.30 -11.15 -27.12
C ALA A 384 11.13 -12.21 -28.20
N ARG A 385 9.89 -12.69 -28.41
CA ARG A 385 9.63 -13.59 -29.52
C ARG A 385 10.18 -12.89 -30.74
N THR A 386 11.30 -13.37 -31.25
CA THR A 386 11.80 -12.98 -32.57
C THR A 386 10.66 -13.29 -33.52
N GLN A 387 9.87 -12.26 -33.87
CA GLN A 387 8.93 -12.40 -34.98
C GLN A 387 9.79 -12.86 -36.14
N PRO A 388 9.43 -14.00 -36.81
CA PRO A 388 10.13 -14.36 -38.02
C PRO A 388 10.07 -13.14 -38.93
N VAL A 389 11.22 -12.58 -39.26
CA VAL A 389 11.32 -11.55 -40.27
C VAL A 389 10.60 -12.12 -41.49
N PRO A 390 9.52 -11.52 -41.98
CA PRO A 390 8.89 -12.00 -43.20
C PRO A 390 9.97 -11.97 -44.24
N HIS A 391 10.37 -13.17 -44.72
CA HIS A 391 11.25 -13.30 -45.87
C HIS A 391 10.60 -12.53 -46.99
N SER A 392 11.03 -11.28 -47.20
CA SER A 392 10.72 -10.52 -48.39
C SER A 392 11.08 -11.41 -49.56
N ALA A 393 10.05 -11.80 -50.28
CA ALA A 393 10.17 -12.60 -51.51
C ALA A 393 11.29 -11.96 -52.35
N ARG A 394 12.43 -12.66 -52.43
CA ARG A 394 13.41 -12.37 -53.47
C ARG A 394 12.71 -12.56 -54.77
N THR A 395 12.23 -11.47 -55.36
CA THR A 395 11.84 -11.41 -56.77
C THR A 395 13.08 -11.75 -57.55
N ARG A 396 13.09 -12.98 -58.12
CA ARG A 396 14.00 -13.37 -59.18
C ARG A 396 13.78 -12.43 -60.36
N GLY A 397 14.61 -11.39 -60.47
CA GLY A 397 14.72 -10.61 -61.71
C GLY A 397 15.28 -11.48 -62.78
N ALA A 398 14.47 -11.79 -63.79
CA ALA A 398 14.89 -12.41 -65.00
C ALA A 398 15.88 -11.54 -65.73
N ALA A 399 17.01 -12.11 -66.09
CA ALA A 399 17.97 -11.53 -66.98
C ALA A 399 17.37 -11.42 -68.41
N THR A 400 17.27 -10.22 -68.93
CA THR A 400 17.17 -10.01 -70.33
C THR A 400 18.40 -9.20 -70.81
N HIS A 401 19.10 -9.84 -71.73
CA HIS A 401 20.16 -9.29 -72.57
C HIS A 401 19.63 -8.07 -73.37
N GLY A 402 20.42 -7.03 -73.47
CA GLY A 402 20.20 -5.94 -74.46
C GLY A 402 21.35 -4.94 -74.38
N GLY A 403 22.24 -5.01 -75.36
CA GLY A 403 23.39 -4.15 -75.58
C GLY A 403 23.05 -2.74 -76.04
N GLY A 404 24.04 -1.86 -75.99
CA GLY A 404 23.96 -0.55 -76.63
C GLY A 404 24.87 0.50 -75.97
N VAL A 405 26.11 0.56 -76.39
CA VAL A 405 26.87 1.68 -76.99
C VAL A 405 26.66 3.07 -76.37
N GLY A 406 27.71 3.58 -75.78
CA GLY A 406 28.38 4.89 -76.07
C GLY A 406 27.71 6.15 -75.55
N HIS A 407 28.34 6.91 -74.70
CA HIS A 407 28.95 8.22 -75.04
C HIS A 407 29.61 8.86 -73.78
N ARG A 408 30.81 9.39 -74.07
CA ARG A 408 31.65 10.25 -73.24
C ARG A 408 31.01 11.65 -73.03
N GLN A 409 31.41 12.31 -72.03
CA GLN A 409 31.73 13.73 -71.75
C GLN A 409 31.26 14.08 -70.36
N GLY A 410 31.98 14.62 -69.45
CA GLY A 410 33.04 15.60 -69.40
C GLY A 410 32.75 16.46 -68.16
N PRO A 411 33.72 17.03 -67.45
CA PRO A 411 33.54 17.50 -66.08
C PRO A 411 33.10 18.94 -65.97
N GLY A 412 32.35 19.31 -64.96
CA GLY A 412 32.00 20.70 -64.61
C GLY A 412 32.20 20.94 -63.12
N ARG A 413 33.28 21.59 -62.75
CA ARG A 413 33.49 22.35 -61.53
C ARG A 413 32.47 23.44 -61.39
N TRP A 414 32.11 23.79 -60.16
CA TRP A 414 32.11 25.14 -59.58
C TRP A 414 31.61 25.05 -58.13
N GLY A 415 32.40 25.45 -57.13
CA GLY A 415 32.00 25.98 -55.86
C GLY A 415 31.73 27.50 -55.98
N PRO A 416 31.56 28.30 -54.93
CA PRO A 416 32.07 28.14 -53.57
C PRO A 416 31.05 27.73 -52.50
#